data_742051457f8ebae1eecb574ffc169f9a
#
_entry.id   742051457f8ebae1eecb574ffc169f9a
#
_cell.length_a   1.000
_cell.length_b   1.000
_cell.length_c   1.000
_cell.angle_alpha   90.00
_cell.angle_beta   90.00
_cell.angle_gamma   90.00
#
_symmetry.space_group_name_H-M   'P 1'
#
loop_
_entity.id
_entity.type
_entity.pdbx_description
1 polymer ?
#
loop_
_entity_poly.entity_id
_entity_poly.type
_entity_poly.pdbx_seq_one_letter_code
_entity_poly.pdbx_strand_id
1 'polypeptide(L)'
;MSKTQSIIRGTLILTLAGILTRLIGFYYRIFLSHTFGEEAVGLYQLIFPVYALFFSLTCAGIQTAISRLTARYTAVGKSLQAVRCLMTGLIVSCTLSILCMIFLQQTSPVIALHFLGDQRCAPLLYSMAYAFPFGAVHSSLCGYYLGQRRTNVPSFSQLLEQLARVSTVFLLCLFTLRQHFTPNIVFAVLGLAAG
;
A
#
# COMPACT_ATOMS: atom_id res chain seq x y z
N MET A 1 -12.58 12.14 29.61
CA MET A 1 -11.65 11.03 29.35
C MET A 1 -10.24 11.54 29.60
N SER A 2 -9.43 10.83 30.39
CA SER A 2 -8.02 11.22 30.61
C SER A 2 -7.21 11.09 29.30
N LYS A 3 -6.18 11.92 29.15
CA LYS A 3 -5.26 11.86 27.99
C LYS A 3 -4.69 10.43 27.78
N THR A 4 -4.44 9.73 28.86
CA THR A 4 -3.94 8.35 28.89
C THR A 4 -4.95 7.36 28.31
N GLN A 5 -6.22 7.46 28.62
CA GLN A 5 -7.28 6.61 28.08
C GLN A 5 -7.45 6.77 26.57
N SER A 6 -7.32 7.99 26.05
CA SER A 6 -7.40 8.26 24.61
C SER A 6 -6.22 7.62 23.86
N ILE A 7 -4.99 7.65 24.43
CA ILE A 7 -3.80 7.02 23.83
C ILE A 7 -3.95 5.51 23.84
N ILE A 8 -4.33 4.90 24.96
CA ILE A 8 -4.50 3.45 25.08
C ILE A 8 -5.55 2.96 24.08
N ARG A 9 -6.70 3.64 23.99
CA ARG A 9 -7.75 3.30 23.03
C ARG A 9 -7.26 3.38 21.58
N GLY A 10 -6.52 4.43 21.24
CA GLY A 10 -5.95 4.60 19.89
C GLY A 10 -4.97 3.49 19.53
N THR A 11 -4.09 3.11 20.47
CA THR A 11 -3.14 2.01 20.27
C THR A 11 -3.85 0.66 20.11
N LEU A 12 -4.87 0.39 20.94
CA LEU A 12 -5.66 -0.84 20.83
C LEU A 12 -6.36 -0.95 19.48
N ILE A 13 -6.96 0.14 18.98
CA ILE A 13 -7.63 0.16 17.66
C ILE A 13 -6.63 -0.15 16.56
N LEU A 14 -5.44 0.49 16.56
CA LEU A 14 -4.40 0.22 15.58
C LEU A 14 -3.91 -1.23 15.64
N THR A 15 -3.72 -1.77 16.84
CA THR A 15 -3.26 -3.16 17.03
C THR A 15 -4.31 -4.15 16.52
N LEU A 16 -5.57 -3.97 16.89
CA LEU A 16 -6.67 -4.83 16.43
C LEU A 16 -6.83 -4.77 14.91
N ALA A 17 -6.82 -3.56 14.33
CA ALA A 17 -6.87 -3.40 12.87
C ALA A 17 -5.68 -4.12 12.20
N GLY A 18 -4.46 -3.98 12.73
CA GLY A 18 -3.27 -4.66 12.22
C GLY A 18 -3.36 -6.19 12.29
N ILE A 19 -3.93 -6.76 13.38
CA ILE A 19 -4.14 -8.20 13.51
C ILE A 19 -5.18 -8.68 12.48
N LEU A 20 -6.32 -7.99 12.37
CA LEU A 20 -7.36 -8.34 11.41
C LEU A 20 -6.83 -8.29 9.96
N THR A 21 -6.09 -7.25 9.61
CA THR A 21 -5.48 -7.11 8.28
C THR A 21 -4.52 -8.27 7.99
N ARG A 22 -3.72 -8.71 8.97
CA ARG A 22 -2.81 -9.86 8.81
C ARG A 22 -3.56 -11.17 8.63
N LEU A 23 -4.64 -11.39 9.37
CA LEU A 23 -5.48 -12.58 9.22
C LEU A 23 -6.13 -12.61 7.83
N ILE A 24 -6.72 -11.51 7.38
CA ILE A 24 -7.29 -11.40 6.03
C ILE A 24 -6.21 -11.64 4.98
N GLY A 25 -5.02 -11.06 5.15
CA GLY A 25 -3.88 -11.27 4.25
C GLY A 25 -3.39 -12.72 4.20
N PHE A 26 -3.45 -13.45 5.32
CA PHE A 26 -3.12 -14.87 5.37
C PHE A 26 -4.13 -15.71 4.56
N TYR A 27 -5.43 -15.53 4.78
CA TYR A 27 -6.46 -16.20 3.98
C TYR A 27 -6.39 -15.84 2.50
N TYR A 28 -6.07 -14.58 2.19
CA TYR A 28 -5.87 -14.13 0.82
C TYR A 28 -4.73 -14.88 0.11
N ARG A 29 -3.61 -15.14 0.80
CA ARG A 29 -2.51 -15.94 0.23
C ARG A 29 -2.89 -17.38 -0.05
N ILE A 30 -3.67 -18.02 0.83
CA ILE A 30 -4.21 -19.36 0.61
C ILE A 30 -5.12 -19.35 -0.63
N PHE A 31 -6.00 -18.36 -0.74
CA PHE A 31 -6.87 -18.22 -1.91
C PHE A 31 -6.06 -18.05 -3.20
N LEU A 32 -5.02 -17.21 -3.20
CA LEU A 32 -4.15 -17.04 -4.36
C LEU A 32 -3.45 -18.35 -4.77
N SER A 33 -2.93 -19.12 -3.81
CA SER A 33 -2.25 -20.38 -4.08
C SER A 33 -3.18 -21.42 -4.70
N HIS A 34 -4.41 -21.52 -4.22
CA HIS A 34 -5.41 -22.42 -4.81
C HIS A 34 -5.90 -22.00 -6.20
N THR A 35 -5.96 -20.68 -6.47
CA THR A 35 -6.56 -20.15 -7.70
C THR A 35 -5.53 -20.05 -8.83
N PHE A 36 -4.31 -19.60 -8.54
CA PHE A 36 -3.28 -19.32 -9.55
C PHE A 36 -2.16 -20.36 -9.58
N GLY A 37 -2.11 -21.26 -8.60
CA GLY A 37 -1.04 -22.23 -8.43
C GLY A 37 0.19 -21.66 -7.70
N GLU A 38 1.05 -22.57 -7.25
CA GLU A 38 2.21 -22.22 -6.41
C GLU A 38 3.27 -21.43 -7.18
N GLU A 39 3.47 -21.75 -8.47
CA GLU A 39 4.45 -21.06 -9.32
C GLU A 39 4.09 -19.57 -9.50
N ALA A 40 2.83 -19.27 -9.78
CA ALA A 40 2.38 -17.90 -9.95
C ALA A 40 2.46 -17.08 -8.66
N VAL A 41 2.14 -17.69 -7.51
CA VAL A 41 2.29 -17.04 -6.20
C VAL A 41 3.77 -16.84 -5.87
N GLY A 42 4.66 -17.77 -6.29
CA GLY A 42 6.11 -17.61 -6.18
C GLY A 42 6.60 -16.35 -6.93
N LEU A 43 6.17 -16.16 -8.17
CA LEU A 43 6.50 -14.95 -8.95
C LEU A 43 5.98 -13.66 -8.27
N TYR A 44 4.76 -13.69 -7.75
CA TYR A 44 4.21 -12.55 -7.01
C TYR A 44 5.04 -12.23 -5.75
N GLN A 45 5.48 -13.25 -5.01
CA GLN A 45 6.32 -13.03 -3.83
C GLN A 45 7.72 -12.54 -4.18
N LEU A 46 8.24 -12.93 -5.35
CA LEU A 46 9.56 -12.51 -5.83
C LEU A 46 9.63 -11.01 -6.15
N ILE A 47 8.54 -10.43 -6.68
CA ILE A 47 8.48 -9.00 -6.98
C ILE A 47 8.21 -8.12 -5.74
N PHE A 48 7.67 -8.70 -4.67
CA PHE A 48 7.25 -7.95 -3.47
C PHE A 48 8.39 -7.19 -2.77
N PRO A 49 9.62 -7.73 -2.61
CA PRO A 49 10.75 -6.98 -2.03
C PRO A 49 11.12 -5.74 -2.85
N VAL A 50 11.05 -5.83 -4.17
CA VAL A 50 11.31 -4.69 -5.07
C VAL A 50 10.26 -3.60 -4.83
N TYR A 51 8.99 -3.99 -4.81
CA TYR A 51 7.91 -3.07 -4.46
C TYR A 51 8.10 -2.42 -3.09
N ALA A 52 8.38 -3.21 -2.06
CA ALA A 52 8.55 -2.72 -0.70
C ALA A 52 9.70 -1.71 -0.58
N LEU A 53 10.79 -1.91 -1.32
CA LEU A 53 11.92 -0.99 -1.37
C LEU A 53 11.50 0.36 -1.96
N PHE A 54 10.89 0.38 -3.14
CA PHE A 54 10.44 1.61 -3.80
C PHE A 54 9.32 2.31 -3.01
N PHE A 55 8.39 1.56 -2.45
CA PHE A 55 7.33 2.08 -1.59
C PHE A 55 7.90 2.73 -0.31
N SER A 56 8.86 2.09 0.33
CA SER A 56 9.53 2.63 1.52
C SER A 56 10.24 3.94 1.21
N LEU A 57 10.90 4.02 0.06
CA LEU A 57 11.62 5.22 -0.38
C LEU A 57 10.67 6.38 -0.67
N THR A 58 9.55 6.12 -1.33
CA THR A 58 8.62 7.16 -1.82
C THR A 58 7.55 7.56 -0.82
N CYS A 59 7.09 6.62 0.01
CA CYS A 59 5.90 6.80 0.85
C CYS A 59 6.22 6.80 2.35
N ALA A 60 6.91 5.78 2.86
CA ALA A 60 7.05 5.57 4.30
C ALA A 60 7.86 6.67 5.01
N GLY A 61 8.93 7.16 4.38
CA GLY A 61 9.74 8.25 4.91
C GLY A 61 8.95 9.56 5.01
N ILE A 62 8.22 9.91 3.96
CA ILE A 62 7.43 11.14 3.88
C ILE A 62 6.23 11.07 4.83
N GLN A 63 5.53 9.93 4.92
CA GLN A 63 4.47 9.69 5.89
C GLN A 63 4.93 9.97 7.33
N THR A 64 6.10 9.47 7.69
CA THR A 64 6.68 9.69 9.03
C THR A 64 7.01 11.15 9.26
N ALA A 65 7.57 11.84 8.27
CA ALA A 65 7.87 13.27 8.35
C ALA A 65 6.61 14.10 8.51
N ILE A 66 5.57 13.87 7.70
CA ILE A 66 4.28 14.54 7.81
C ILE A 66 3.68 14.33 9.20
N SER A 67 3.69 13.09 9.70
CA SER A 67 3.12 12.76 11.01
C SER A 67 3.80 13.52 12.13
N ARG A 68 5.14 13.57 12.15
CA ARG A 68 5.92 14.30 13.17
C ARG A 68 5.69 15.80 13.12
N LEU A 69 5.73 16.40 11.93
CA LEU A 69 5.54 17.84 11.75
C LEU A 69 4.11 18.27 12.08
N THR A 70 3.11 17.50 11.64
CA THR A 70 1.70 17.73 11.97
C THR A 70 1.48 17.67 13.48
N ALA A 71 2.05 16.67 14.17
CA ALA A 71 1.96 16.57 15.63
C ALA A 71 2.55 17.80 16.33
N ARG A 72 3.71 18.28 15.85
CA ARG A 72 4.36 19.48 16.39
C ARG A 72 3.51 20.74 16.20
N TYR A 73 2.99 20.98 14.98
CA TYR A 73 2.18 22.16 14.71
C TYR A 73 0.83 22.13 15.43
N THR A 74 0.21 20.96 15.52
CA THR A 74 -1.05 20.78 16.27
C THR A 74 -0.86 21.04 17.76
N ALA A 75 0.28 20.64 18.35
CA ALA A 75 0.58 20.88 19.76
C ALA A 75 0.71 22.37 20.11
N VAL A 76 1.14 23.19 19.14
CA VAL A 76 1.29 24.66 19.29
C VAL A 76 0.03 25.43 18.83
N GLY A 77 -1.05 24.71 18.44
CA GLY A 77 -2.30 25.34 17.99
C GLY A 77 -2.25 25.91 16.55
N LYS A 78 -1.20 25.63 15.79
CA LYS A 78 -1.00 26.15 14.43
C LYS A 78 -1.57 25.22 13.36
N SER A 79 -2.88 25.03 13.36
CA SER A 79 -3.58 24.12 12.44
C SER A 79 -3.33 24.39 10.95
N LEU A 80 -3.24 25.66 10.55
CA LEU A 80 -2.98 26.05 9.16
C LEU A 80 -1.57 25.59 8.70
N GLN A 81 -0.57 25.61 9.58
CA GLN A 81 0.77 25.13 9.27
C GLN A 81 0.79 23.60 9.14
N ALA A 82 -0.03 22.89 9.92
CA ALA A 82 -0.19 21.44 9.78
C ALA A 82 -0.78 21.06 8.41
N VAL A 83 -1.77 21.80 7.92
CA VAL A 83 -2.34 21.58 6.57
C VAL A 83 -1.33 21.92 5.47
N ARG A 84 -0.57 23.00 5.61
CA ARG A 84 0.50 23.33 4.66
C ARG A 84 1.56 22.24 4.60
N CYS A 85 1.92 21.67 5.74
CA CYS A 85 2.85 20.53 5.82
C CYS A 85 2.31 19.31 5.05
N LEU A 86 1.01 19.00 5.19
CA LEU A 86 0.37 17.94 4.41
C LEU A 86 0.47 18.21 2.91
N MET A 87 0.09 19.43 2.46
CA MET A 87 0.10 19.79 1.03
C MET A 87 1.52 19.70 0.45
N THR A 88 2.52 20.23 1.14
CA THR A 88 3.92 20.13 0.70
C THR A 88 4.38 18.67 0.66
N GLY A 89 4.09 17.89 1.69
CA GLY A 89 4.45 16.48 1.74
C GLY A 89 3.76 15.66 0.64
N LEU A 90 2.50 15.97 0.35
CA LEU A 90 1.73 15.32 -0.72
C LEU A 90 2.32 15.62 -2.11
N ILE A 91 2.66 16.88 -2.38
CA ILE A 91 3.31 17.26 -3.66
C ILE A 91 4.63 16.52 -3.80
N VAL A 92 5.49 16.54 -2.78
CA VAL A 92 6.80 15.87 -2.82
C VAL A 92 6.64 14.35 -2.99
N SER A 93 5.72 13.73 -2.22
CA SER A 93 5.47 12.29 -2.30
C SER A 93 4.92 11.88 -3.68
N CYS A 94 3.96 12.63 -4.22
CA CYS A 94 3.41 12.36 -5.55
C CYS A 94 4.46 12.53 -6.65
N THR A 95 5.25 13.59 -6.60
CA THR A 95 6.32 13.81 -7.59
C THR A 95 7.34 12.67 -7.55
N LEU A 96 7.80 12.31 -6.36
CA LEU A 96 8.77 11.23 -6.18
C LEU A 96 8.19 9.88 -6.60
N SER A 97 6.93 9.59 -6.28
CA SER A 97 6.26 8.35 -6.66
C SER A 97 6.05 8.21 -8.17
N ILE A 98 5.73 9.31 -8.87
CA ILE A 98 5.63 9.32 -10.33
C ILE A 98 7.00 9.08 -10.97
N LEU A 99 8.06 9.70 -10.46
CA LEU A 99 9.42 9.46 -10.95
C LEU A 99 9.83 8.00 -10.74
N CYS A 100 9.55 7.43 -9.56
CA CYS A 100 9.82 6.02 -9.28
C CYS A 100 8.96 5.08 -10.13
N MET A 101 7.70 5.43 -10.40
CA MET A 101 6.84 4.68 -11.31
C MET A 101 7.46 4.60 -12.70
N ILE A 102 7.81 5.74 -13.29
CA ILE A 102 8.45 5.81 -14.62
C ILE A 102 9.77 5.05 -14.62
N PHE A 103 10.60 5.24 -13.61
CA PHE A 103 11.88 4.54 -13.48
C PHE A 103 11.68 3.02 -13.43
N LEU A 104 10.77 2.52 -12.58
CA LEU A 104 10.52 1.08 -12.46
C LEU A 104 9.93 0.51 -13.75
N GLN A 105 9.06 1.24 -14.45
CA GLN A 105 8.50 0.80 -15.73
C GLN A 105 9.57 0.67 -16.82
N GLN A 106 10.52 1.60 -16.88
CA GLN A 106 11.62 1.58 -17.84
C GLN A 106 12.64 0.47 -17.52
N THR A 107 12.91 0.25 -16.24
CA THR A 107 13.93 -0.72 -15.79
C THR A 107 13.35 -2.10 -15.46
N SER A 108 12.04 -2.31 -15.57
CA SER A 108 11.39 -3.58 -15.23
C SER A 108 11.99 -4.80 -15.95
N PRO A 109 12.35 -4.77 -17.26
CA PRO A 109 12.97 -5.93 -17.90
C PRO A 109 14.36 -6.24 -17.34
N VAL A 110 15.13 -5.19 -17.05
CA VAL A 110 16.51 -5.31 -16.51
C VAL A 110 16.45 -5.87 -15.08
N ILE A 111 15.54 -5.35 -14.26
CA ILE A 111 15.36 -5.82 -12.88
C ILE A 111 14.87 -7.27 -12.87
N ALA A 112 13.92 -7.62 -13.71
CA ALA A 112 13.41 -8.98 -13.82
C ALA A 112 14.51 -9.98 -14.21
N LEU A 113 15.33 -9.65 -15.20
CA LEU A 113 16.36 -10.56 -15.70
C LEU A 113 17.58 -10.64 -14.76
N HIS A 114 18.13 -9.49 -14.30
CA HIS A 114 19.40 -9.46 -13.57
C HIS A 114 19.26 -9.61 -12.06
N PHE A 115 18.15 -9.13 -11.46
CA PHE A 115 17.96 -9.19 -10.01
C PHE A 115 17.03 -10.33 -9.57
N LEU A 116 15.98 -10.60 -10.36
CA LEU A 116 15.00 -11.63 -9.99
C LEU A 116 15.28 -12.97 -10.71
N GLY A 117 16.04 -12.95 -11.79
CA GLY A 117 16.40 -14.16 -12.55
C GLY A 117 15.25 -14.77 -13.37
N ASP A 118 14.09 -14.10 -13.44
CA ASP A 118 12.92 -14.57 -14.19
C ASP A 118 12.27 -13.42 -14.97
N GLN A 119 12.31 -13.53 -16.31
CA GLN A 119 11.77 -12.51 -17.20
C GLN A 119 10.26 -12.34 -17.10
N ARG A 120 9.53 -13.34 -16.58
CA ARG A 120 8.07 -13.29 -16.34
C ARG A 120 7.69 -12.26 -15.27
N CYS A 121 8.65 -11.85 -14.43
CA CYS A 121 8.44 -10.80 -13.44
C CYS A 121 8.31 -9.40 -14.08
N ALA A 122 8.82 -9.16 -15.29
CA ALA A 122 8.82 -7.84 -15.92
C ALA A 122 7.41 -7.24 -16.09
N PRO A 123 6.42 -7.93 -16.67
CA PRO A 123 5.06 -7.39 -16.79
C PRO A 123 4.38 -7.18 -15.44
N LEU A 124 4.73 -7.98 -14.44
CA LEU A 124 4.20 -7.83 -13.08
C LEU A 124 4.76 -6.58 -12.41
N LEU A 125 6.07 -6.34 -12.49
CA LEU A 125 6.72 -5.12 -11.99
C LEU A 125 6.17 -3.87 -12.69
N TYR A 126 5.99 -3.93 -14.01
CA TYR A 126 5.42 -2.84 -14.78
C TYR A 126 4.01 -2.46 -14.29
N SER A 127 3.14 -3.46 -14.10
CA SER A 127 1.77 -3.25 -13.61
C SER A 127 1.74 -2.75 -12.16
N MET A 128 2.64 -3.25 -11.31
CA MET A 128 2.74 -2.87 -9.90
C MET A 128 3.18 -1.42 -9.70
N ALA A 129 3.96 -0.87 -10.64
CA ALA A 129 4.42 0.51 -10.58
C ALA A 129 3.28 1.55 -10.51
N TYR A 130 2.12 1.25 -11.08
CA TYR A 130 0.95 2.12 -11.00
C TYR A 130 0.41 2.30 -9.58
N ALA A 131 0.72 1.41 -8.65
CA ALA A 131 0.30 1.54 -7.26
C ALA A 131 1.02 2.67 -6.50
N PHE A 132 2.21 3.11 -6.92
CA PHE A 132 2.99 4.11 -6.18
C PHE A 132 2.31 5.47 -6.04
N PRO A 133 1.76 6.12 -7.10
CA PRO A 133 1.09 7.41 -6.94
C PRO A 133 -0.11 7.36 -5.99
N PHE A 134 -0.90 6.29 -6.07
CA PHE A 134 -2.04 6.09 -5.16
C PHE A 134 -1.59 5.86 -3.72
N GLY A 135 -0.57 5.02 -3.51
CA GLY A 135 0.04 4.79 -2.22
C GLY A 135 0.67 6.06 -1.62
N ALA A 136 1.22 6.96 -2.44
CA ALA A 136 1.77 8.23 -2.00
C ALA A 136 0.70 9.17 -1.43
N VAL A 137 -0.47 9.26 -2.09
CA VAL A 137 -1.61 10.03 -1.59
C VAL A 137 -2.13 9.43 -0.30
N HIS A 138 -2.40 8.12 -0.29
CA HIS A 138 -2.91 7.39 0.87
C HIS A 138 -1.98 7.54 2.08
N SER A 139 -0.68 7.27 1.92
CA SER A 139 0.30 7.34 3.02
C SER A 139 0.45 8.76 3.58
N SER A 140 0.40 9.79 2.72
CA SER A 140 0.47 11.20 3.14
C SER A 140 -0.72 11.58 4.01
N LEU A 141 -1.94 11.19 3.61
CA LEU A 141 -3.16 11.40 4.39
C LEU A 141 -3.12 10.65 5.72
N CYS A 142 -2.71 9.38 5.71
CA CYS A 142 -2.53 8.59 6.93
C CYS A 142 -1.53 9.24 7.88
N GLY A 143 -0.40 9.74 7.38
CA GLY A 143 0.60 10.46 8.16
C GLY A 143 0.02 11.69 8.85
N TYR A 144 -0.79 12.47 8.14
CA TYR A 144 -1.45 13.66 8.70
C TYR A 144 -2.42 13.31 9.84
N TYR A 145 -3.29 12.32 9.64
CA TYR A 145 -4.25 11.91 10.69
C TYR A 145 -3.56 11.27 11.91
N LEU A 146 -2.48 10.51 11.69
CA LEU A 146 -1.63 10.00 12.77
C LEU A 146 -1.01 11.15 13.58
N GLY A 147 -0.52 12.19 12.92
CA GLY A 147 0.02 13.39 13.56
C GLY A 147 -1.01 14.14 14.40
N GLN A 148 -2.28 14.11 13.99
CA GLN A 148 -3.41 14.66 14.77
C GLN A 148 -3.91 13.74 15.90
N ARG A 149 -3.29 12.59 16.12
CA ARG A 149 -3.73 11.54 17.06
C ARG A 149 -5.10 10.94 16.73
N ARG A 150 -5.55 11.07 15.48
CA ARG A 150 -6.79 10.47 14.98
C ARG A 150 -6.50 9.10 14.37
N THR A 151 -6.17 8.12 15.20
CA THR A 151 -5.77 6.76 14.79
C THR A 151 -6.88 5.97 14.13
N ASN A 152 -8.15 6.34 14.34
CA ASN A 152 -9.30 5.65 13.74
C ASN A 152 -9.26 5.71 12.21
N VAL A 153 -8.83 6.85 11.62
CA VAL A 153 -8.83 7.04 10.16
C VAL A 153 -7.83 6.09 9.48
N PRO A 154 -6.54 6.07 9.84
CA PRO A 154 -5.60 5.14 9.22
C PRO A 154 -5.93 3.67 9.52
N SER A 155 -6.47 3.33 10.71
CA SER A 155 -6.88 1.97 11.02
C SER A 155 -8.02 1.49 10.14
N PHE A 156 -9.05 2.33 9.93
CA PHE A 156 -10.17 2.00 9.06
C PHE A 156 -9.75 1.97 7.58
N SER A 157 -8.90 2.90 7.16
CA SER A 157 -8.35 2.92 5.81
C SER A 157 -7.57 1.65 5.49
N GLN A 158 -6.74 1.16 6.43
CA GLN A 158 -5.97 -0.08 6.28
C GLN A 158 -6.89 -1.31 6.12
N LEU A 159 -8.01 -1.38 6.85
CA LEU A 159 -8.98 -2.45 6.69
C LEU A 159 -9.70 -2.36 5.35
N LEU A 160 -10.13 -1.15 4.94
CA LEU A 160 -10.74 -0.92 3.63
C LEU A 160 -9.80 -1.29 2.49
N GLU A 161 -8.54 -0.88 2.56
CA GLU A 161 -7.51 -1.24 1.59
C GLU A 161 -7.42 -2.76 1.42
N GLN A 162 -7.35 -3.50 2.53
CA GLN A 162 -7.27 -4.95 2.50
C GLN A 162 -8.54 -5.60 1.93
N LEU A 163 -9.71 -5.09 2.30
CA LEU A 163 -10.99 -5.58 1.77
C LEU A 163 -11.11 -5.26 0.27
N ALA A 164 -10.74 -4.06 -0.16
CA ALA A 164 -10.74 -3.66 -1.57
C ALA A 164 -9.83 -4.58 -2.40
N ARG A 165 -8.61 -4.85 -1.89
CA ARG A 165 -7.66 -5.78 -2.53
C ARG A 165 -8.24 -7.17 -2.73
N VAL A 166 -8.78 -7.76 -1.66
CA VAL A 166 -9.37 -9.12 -1.72
C VAL A 166 -10.59 -9.13 -2.64
N SER A 167 -11.49 -8.14 -2.50
CA SER A 167 -12.70 -8.04 -3.32
C SER A 167 -12.39 -7.87 -4.80
N THR A 168 -11.42 -7.04 -5.16
CA THR A 168 -11.02 -6.80 -6.54
C THR A 168 -10.51 -8.08 -7.19
N VAL A 169 -9.62 -8.82 -6.51
CA VAL A 169 -9.09 -10.07 -7.05
C VAL A 169 -10.17 -11.13 -7.16
N PHE A 170 -11.03 -11.24 -6.14
CA PHE A 170 -12.14 -12.20 -6.15
C PHE A 170 -13.14 -11.93 -7.30
N LEU A 171 -13.52 -10.65 -7.50
CA LEU A 171 -14.40 -10.26 -8.59
C LEU A 171 -13.77 -10.50 -9.97
N LEU A 172 -12.49 -10.19 -10.14
CA LEU A 172 -11.76 -10.45 -11.38
C LEU A 172 -11.67 -11.95 -11.67
N CYS A 173 -11.41 -12.79 -10.66
CA CYS A 173 -11.43 -14.24 -10.82
C CYS A 173 -12.80 -14.77 -11.19
N LEU A 174 -13.88 -14.30 -10.55
CA LEU A 174 -15.25 -14.69 -10.91
C LEU A 174 -15.61 -14.30 -12.35
N PHE A 175 -15.19 -13.09 -12.76
CA PHE A 175 -15.46 -12.60 -14.10
C PHE A 175 -14.75 -13.44 -15.17
N THR A 176 -13.49 -13.82 -14.95
CA THR A 176 -12.72 -14.64 -15.90
C THR A 176 -13.21 -16.08 -15.95
N LEU A 177 -13.59 -16.67 -14.80
CA LEU A 177 -14.21 -18.00 -14.77
C LEU A 177 -15.53 -18.04 -15.55
N ARG A 178 -16.31 -16.97 -15.47
CA ARG A 178 -17.57 -16.86 -16.23
C ARG A 178 -17.36 -16.76 -17.74
N GLN A 179 -16.21 -16.24 -18.17
CA GLN A 179 -15.86 -16.11 -19.60
C GLN A 179 -14.98 -17.26 -20.12
N HIS A 180 -14.78 -18.34 -19.36
CA HIS A 180 -13.89 -19.47 -19.69
C HIS A 180 -12.41 -19.08 -19.94
N PHE A 181 -11.96 -17.93 -19.43
CA PHE A 181 -10.56 -17.54 -19.45
C PHE A 181 -9.84 -18.04 -18.19
N THR A 182 -8.57 -18.44 -18.33
CA THR A 182 -7.72 -18.80 -17.18
C THR A 182 -7.36 -17.55 -16.38
N PRO A 183 -7.58 -17.54 -15.05
CA PRO A 183 -7.18 -16.42 -14.20
C PRO A 183 -5.67 -16.15 -14.30
N ASN A 184 -5.28 -14.88 -14.43
CA ASN A 184 -3.88 -14.48 -14.53
C ASN A 184 -3.43 -13.83 -13.21
N ILE A 185 -2.18 -14.13 -12.79
CA ILE A 185 -1.58 -13.56 -11.56
C ILE A 185 -1.51 -12.02 -11.61
N VAL A 186 -1.57 -11.40 -12.78
CA VAL A 186 -1.69 -9.94 -12.95
C VAL A 186 -2.87 -9.37 -12.15
N PHE A 187 -3.94 -10.16 -11.92
CA PHE A 187 -5.07 -9.73 -11.09
C PHE A 187 -4.70 -9.53 -9.63
N ALA A 188 -3.75 -10.33 -9.10
CA ALA A 188 -3.23 -10.12 -7.75
C ALA A 188 -2.45 -8.80 -7.64
N VAL A 189 -1.72 -8.44 -8.70
CA VAL A 189 -0.98 -7.17 -8.79
C VAL A 189 -1.95 -5.99 -8.96
N LEU A 190 -2.99 -6.11 -9.78
CA LEU A 190 -4.04 -5.10 -9.89
C LEU A 190 -4.81 -4.92 -8.58
N GLY A 191 -5.07 -6.01 -7.85
CA GLY A 191 -5.64 -5.94 -6.51
C GLY A 191 -4.76 -5.14 -5.54
N LEU A 192 -3.43 -5.24 -5.65
CA LEU A 192 -2.51 -4.43 -4.86
C LEU A 192 -2.59 -2.94 -5.22
N ALA A 193 -2.82 -2.61 -6.47
CA ALA A 193 -2.98 -1.23 -6.92
C ALA A 193 -4.36 -0.64 -6.56
N ALA A 194 -5.38 -1.49 -6.40
CA ALA A 194 -6.74 -1.08 -6.03
C ALA A 194 -6.94 -0.89 -4.52
N GLY A 195 -6.13 -1.55 -3.69
CA GLY A 195 -6.12 -1.40 -2.23
C GLY A 195 -5.01 -0.46 -1.80
#